data_165e1c6678518b0e67266079fdec0fc7
#
_entry.id   165e1c6678518b0e67266079fdec0fc7
#
_cell.length_a   1.000
_cell.length_b   1.000
_cell.length_c   1.000
_cell.angle_alpha   90.00
_cell.angle_beta   90.00
_cell.angle_gamma   90.00
#
_symmetry.space_group_name_H-M   'P 1'
#
loop_
_entity.id
_entity.type
_entity.pdbx_description
1 polymer ?
#
loop_
_entity_poly.entity_id
_entity_poly.type
_entity_poly.pdbx_seq_one_letter_code
_entity_poly.pdbx_strand_id
1 'polypeptide(L)'
;MKKNVPLIFGEVLFDIFENKNSVPGGAPFNVAWHLQGLGLQPFFVSRVGSDGNGNRIIQRMKDWGMSLRGVQRDDRHPTGTVSVTISNGEPEFDIHPEQAYDFIDFSRIKNLVENKSYPLLYHGTLAIRNEISRNTLKMIKQKTGAKVFLDINIREPWWSSELVTLQLAAANWVKCNADELKLIAEITGSSDENLYELAAKICKIFSLDFLIVTLGERGAFIIDKNEQLNKSRPRPVANLVDTVGAGDGFSAVSIFGILNNWQNQVILERAVEFAAKICGIRGATLNDHNYYDLILRRA
;
A
#
# COMPACT_ATOMS: atom_id res chain seq x y z
N MET A 1 -26.62 5.21 3.88
CA MET A 1 -25.62 4.62 2.98
C MET A 1 -24.71 3.71 3.82
N LYS A 2 -24.49 2.44 3.43
CA LYS A 2 -23.44 1.62 4.06
C LYS A 2 -22.11 2.33 3.79
N LYS A 3 -21.38 2.71 4.85
CA LYS A 3 -20.06 3.32 4.68
C LYS A 3 -19.15 2.29 4.00
N ASN A 4 -18.59 2.62 2.83
CA ASN A 4 -17.60 1.82 2.12
C ASN A 4 -16.26 1.87 2.87
N VAL A 5 -16.17 1.15 4.00
CA VAL A 5 -14.97 1.13 4.85
C VAL A 5 -13.98 0.12 4.27
N PRO A 6 -12.85 0.53 3.68
CA PRO A 6 -11.80 -0.40 3.28
C PRO A 6 -11.07 -0.94 4.50
N LEU A 7 -10.63 -2.21 4.43
CA LEU A 7 -9.74 -2.81 5.40
C LEU A 7 -8.30 -2.71 4.87
N ILE A 8 -7.41 -2.11 5.64
CA ILE A 8 -6.01 -1.95 5.30
C ILE A 8 -5.19 -2.79 6.28
N PHE A 9 -4.39 -3.71 5.78
CA PHE A 9 -3.57 -4.60 6.58
C PHE A 9 -2.10 -4.41 6.28
N GLY A 10 -1.27 -4.23 7.32
CA GLY A 10 0.17 -4.28 7.15
C GLY A 10 0.95 -3.45 8.15
N GLU A 11 2.18 -3.14 7.78
CA GLU A 11 3.16 -2.46 8.62
C GLU A 11 2.85 -0.99 8.84
N VAL A 12 3.28 -0.52 10.01
CA VAL A 12 3.60 0.87 10.33
C VAL A 12 4.96 0.89 11.02
N LEU A 13 5.80 1.81 10.60
CA LEU A 13 7.20 1.86 11.03
C LEU A 13 7.74 3.29 11.04
N PHE A 14 9.00 3.45 11.44
CA PHE A 14 9.75 4.68 11.27
C PHE A 14 10.98 4.45 10.40
N ASP A 15 11.15 5.31 9.41
CA ASP A 15 12.41 5.48 8.71
C ASP A 15 13.34 6.31 9.60
N ILE A 16 14.48 5.73 10.00
CA ILE A 16 15.46 6.34 10.90
C ILE A 16 16.71 6.68 10.09
N PHE A 17 16.97 7.96 9.95
CA PHE A 17 18.13 8.50 9.24
C PHE A 17 19.35 8.62 10.15
N GLU A 18 20.56 8.66 9.58
CA GLU A 18 21.83 8.77 10.31
C GLU A 18 21.88 9.96 11.30
N ASN A 19 21.26 11.08 10.96
CA ASN A 19 21.13 12.24 11.82
C ASN A 19 20.10 12.07 12.96
N LYS A 20 19.64 10.84 13.21
CA LYS A 20 18.61 10.46 14.19
C LYS A 20 17.22 11.08 13.94
N ASN A 21 17.00 11.75 12.83
CA ASN A 21 15.66 12.13 12.43
C ASN A 21 14.87 10.85 12.13
N SER A 22 13.60 10.82 12.53
CA SER A 22 12.73 9.68 12.26
C SER A 22 11.41 10.15 11.68
N VAL A 23 11.03 9.54 10.58
CA VAL A 23 9.79 9.85 9.85
C VAL A 23 8.87 8.63 9.89
N PRO A 24 7.60 8.77 10.28
CA PRO A 24 6.66 7.66 10.22
C PRO A 24 6.40 7.26 8.77
N GLY A 25 6.40 5.95 8.54
CA GLY A 25 6.24 5.33 7.23
C GLY A 25 5.56 3.97 7.33
N GLY A 26 5.75 3.16 6.29
CA GLY A 26 5.05 1.91 6.06
C GLY A 26 3.94 2.08 5.03
N ALA A 27 4.03 1.36 3.91
CA ALA A 27 3.11 1.56 2.80
C ALA A 27 1.63 1.40 3.21
N PRO A 28 1.21 0.37 3.96
CA PRO A 28 -0.17 0.26 4.42
C PRO A 28 -0.62 1.40 5.34
N PHE A 29 0.27 1.89 6.20
CA PHE A 29 -0.03 3.05 7.04
C PHE A 29 -0.23 4.32 6.20
N ASN A 30 0.63 4.58 5.22
CA ASN A 30 0.52 5.72 4.34
C ASN A 30 -0.77 5.67 3.50
N VAL A 31 -1.12 4.49 2.96
CA VAL A 31 -2.38 4.28 2.25
C VAL A 31 -3.58 4.54 3.17
N ALA A 32 -3.58 4.01 4.40
CA ALA A 32 -4.66 4.27 5.35
C ALA A 32 -4.76 5.76 5.72
N TRP A 33 -3.63 6.44 5.86
CA TRP A 33 -3.57 7.88 6.11
C TRP A 33 -4.23 8.68 4.99
N HIS A 34 -3.88 8.41 3.75
CA HIS A 34 -4.46 9.09 2.59
C HIS A 34 -5.95 8.77 2.42
N LEU A 35 -6.38 7.53 2.64
CA LEU A 35 -7.79 7.16 2.61
C LEU A 35 -8.61 7.89 3.70
N GLN A 36 -8.02 8.11 4.88
CA GLN A 36 -8.63 8.96 5.91
C GLN A 36 -8.78 10.39 5.42
N GLY A 37 -7.75 10.97 4.79
CA GLY A 37 -7.81 12.30 4.17
C GLY A 37 -8.88 12.42 3.08
N LEU A 38 -9.09 11.34 2.31
CA LEU A 38 -10.16 11.21 1.31
C LEU A 38 -11.55 10.93 1.93
N GLY A 39 -11.68 10.87 3.27
CA GLY A 39 -12.96 10.74 3.98
C GLY A 39 -13.51 9.31 4.12
N LEU A 40 -12.75 8.26 3.78
CA LEU A 40 -13.24 6.86 3.81
C LEU A 40 -13.20 6.19 5.17
N GLN A 41 -12.52 6.73 6.18
CA GLN A 41 -12.38 6.15 7.52
C GLN A 41 -11.92 4.67 7.49
N PRO A 42 -10.74 4.34 6.95
CA PRO A 42 -10.30 2.96 6.77
C PRO A 42 -10.17 2.22 8.11
N PHE A 43 -10.44 0.92 8.10
CA PHE A 43 -10.13 0.04 9.21
C PHE A 43 -8.69 -0.46 9.06
N PHE A 44 -7.74 0.24 9.70
CA PHE A 44 -6.33 -0.10 9.63
C PHE A 44 -5.99 -1.18 10.67
N VAL A 45 -5.48 -2.33 10.20
CA VAL A 45 -5.03 -3.47 11.00
C VAL A 45 -3.51 -3.52 10.97
N SER A 46 -2.91 -3.27 12.13
CA SER A 46 -1.47 -3.27 12.31
C SER A 46 -1.11 -3.58 13.77
N ARG A 47 0.18 -3.61 14.09
CA ARG A 47 0.67 -3.77 15.45
C ARG A 47 1.91 -2.92 15.69
N VAL A 48 1.95 -2.24 16.85
CA VAL A 48 3.05 -1.37 17.28
C VAL A 48 3.53 -1.79 18.67
N GLY A 49 4.78 -1.56 18.97
CA GLY A 49 5.36 -1.81 20.29
C GLY A 49 4.75 -0.93 21.40
N SER A 50 4.85 -1.38 22.64
CA SER A 50 4.55 -0.59 23.83
C SER A 50 5.74 0.32 24.19
N ASP A 51 6.26 1.03 23.18
CA ASP A 51 7.44 1.89 23.24
C ASP A 51 7.15 3.34 22.82
N GLY A 52 8.17 4.19 22.82
CA GLY A 52 8.05 5.60 22.45
C GLY A 52 7.58 5.80 21.01
N ASN A 53 8.06 5.00 20.05
CA ASN A 53 7.66 5.07 18.66
C ASN A 53 6.20 4.64 18.48
N GLY A 54 5.77 3.55 19.14
CA GLY A 54 4.39 3.13 19.13
C GLY A 54 3.44 4.20 19.69
N ASN A 55 3.85 4.89 20.76
CA ASN A 55 3.06 5.99 21.32
C ASN A 55 2.95 7.17 20.34
N ARG A 56 4.02 7.50 19.63
CA ARG A 56 4.03 8.55 18.58
C ARG A 56 3.08 8.22 17.43
N ILE A 57 3.07 6.96 16.95
CA ILE A 57 2.12 6.51 15.90
C ILE A 57 0.69 6.64 16.39
N ILE A 58 0.38 6.12 17.59
CA ILE A 58 -0.97 6.19 18.16
C ILE A 58 -1.45 7.64 18.28
N GLN A 59 -0.58 8.54 18.78
CA GLN A 59 -0.93 9.94 18.90
C GLN A 59 -1.18 10.58 17.54
N ARG A 60 -0.29 10.34 16.57
CA ARG A 60 -0.43 10.86 15.20
C ARG A 60 -1.74 10.39 14.54
N MET A 61 -2.10 9.11 14.71
CA MET A 61 -3.37 8.58 14.21
C MET A 61 -4.59 9.25 14.86
N LYS A 62 -4.54 9.49 16.17
CA LYS A 62 -5.59 10.22 16.90
C LYS A 62 -5.76 11.64 16.35
N ASP A 63 -4.65 12.36 16.19
CA ASP A 63 -4.67 13.75 15.71
C ASP A 63 -5.24 13.86 14.29
N TRP A 64 -5.03 12.81 13.44
CA TRP A 64 -5.60 12.70 12.10
C TRP A 64 -7.04 12.14 12.07
N GLY A 65 -7.63 11.80 13.22
CA GLY A 65 -8.97 11.22 13.30
C GLY A 65 -9.10 9.78 12.84
N MET A 66 -8.00 9.03 12.76
CA MET A 66 -8.02 7.61 12.38
C MET A 66 -8.48 6.72 13.53
N SER A 67 -9.22 5.66 13.21
CA SER A 67 -9.62 4.65 14.17
C SER A 67 -8.42 3.82 14.66
N LEU A 68 -8.28 3.69 15.98
CA LEU A 68 -7.25 2.85 16.60
C LEU A 68 -7.69 1.39 16.83
N ARG A 69 -8.95 1.05 16.53
CA ARG A 69 -9.57 -0.24 16.91
C ARG A 69 -8.87 -1.46 16.30
N GLY A 70 -8.19 -1.30 15.16
CA GLY A 70 -7.43 -2.35 14.49
C GLY A 70 -5.94 -2.36 14.83
N VAL A 71 -5.44 -1.36 15.57
CA VAL A 71 -4.02 -1.25 15.92
C VAL A 71 -3.75 -1.92 17.25
N GLN A 72 -2.93 -2.96 17.22
CA GLN A 72 -2.57 -3.77 18.40
C GLN A 72 -1.35 -3.18 19.11
N ARG A 73 -1.21 -3.46 20.41
CA ARG A 73 -0.02 -3.14 21.20
C ARG A 73 0.76 -4.43 21.49
N ASP A 74 2.08 -4.34 21.39
CA ASP A 74 3.01 -5.42 21.65
C ASP A 74 3.98 -5.04 22.78
N ASP A 75 4.04 -5.87 23.82
CA ASP A 75 4.93 -5.66 24.96
C ASP A 75 6.29 -6.38 24.79
N ARG A 76 6.43 -7.19 23.72
CA ARG A 76 7.62 -8.01 23.46
C ARG A 76 8.45 -7.52 22.27
N HIS A 77 7.77 -7.04 21.22
CA HIS A 77 8.44 -6.63 20.00
C HIS A 77 8.34 -5.11 19.82
N PRO A 78 9.43 -4.47 19.36
CA PRO A 78 9.45 -3.02 19.16
C PRO A 78 8.57 -2.59 17.99
N THR A 79 8.17 -1.33 18.00
CA THR A 79 7.56 -0.68 16.83
C THR A 79 8.50 -0.76 15.64
N GLY A 80 7.97 -1.03 14.46
CA GLY A 80 8.75 -1.17 13.23
C GLY A 80 9.72 -0.01 13.00
N THR A 81 10.92 -0.35 12.57
CA THR A 81 11.97 0.61 12.18
C THR A 81 12.72 0.12 10.97
N VAL A 82 13.16 1.08 10.15
CA VAL A 82 14.04 0.88 9.00
C VAL A 82 15.20 1.87 9.16
N SER A 83 16.43 1.38 9.15
CA SER A 83 17.60 2.24 9.10
C SER A 83 17.81 2.71 7.66
N VAL A 84 17.93 4.02 7.48
CA VAL A 84 18.19 4.64 6.18
C VAL A 84 19.59 5.24 6.19
N THR A 85 20.48 4.68 5.39
CA THR A 85 21.83 5.17 5.14
C THR A 85 21.93 5.71 3.72
N ILE A 86 22.83 6.65 3.48
CA ILE A 86 23.08 7.16 2.13
C ILE A 86 24.40 6.59 1.65
N SER A 87 24.36 5.69 0.67
CA SER A 87 25.53 5.09 0.03
C SER A 87 25.61 5.59 -1.41
N ASN A 88 26.74 6.19 -1.78
CA ASN A 88 26.96 6.75 -3.13
C ASN A 88 25.88 7.73 -3.62
N GLY A 89 25.20 8.44 -2.68
CA GLY A 89 24.13 9.39 -3.00
C GLY A 89 22.74 8.76 -3.14
N GLU A 90 22.61 7.45 -2.97
CA GLU A 90 21.36 6.71 -2.99
C GLU A 90 20.98 6.19 -1.60
N PRO A 91 19.69 6.19 -1.21
CA PRO A 91 19.26 5.66 0.07
C PRO A 91 19.27 4.13 0.05
N GLU A 92 19.92 3.53 1.04
CA GLU A 92 19.84 2.10 1.36
C GLU A 92 18.94 1.91 2.58
N PHE A 93 18.05 0.91 2.52
CA PHE A 93 17.06 0.63 3.54
C PHE A 93 17.35 -0.72 4.21
N ASP A 94 17.70 -0.69 5.49
CA ASP A 94 17.84 -1.91 6.31
C ASP A 94 16.58 -2.10 7.16
N ILE A 95 15.76 -3.06 6.78
CA ILE A 95 14.48 -3.37 7.44
C ILE A 95 14.74 -4.41 8.52
N HIS A 96 14.58 -4.01 9.78
CA HIS A 96 14.88 -4.88 10.91
C HIS A 96 13.89 -6.05 11.02
N PRO A 97 14.34 -7.25 11.45
CA PRO A 97 13.47 -8.38 11.76
C PRO A 97 12.73 -8.20 13.09
N GLU A 98 11.78 -9.09 13.35
CA GLU A 98 11.09 -9.24 14.63
C GLU A 98 10.43 -7.96 15.16
N GLN A 99 9.81 -7.22 14.25
CA GLN A 99 9.08 -6.00 14.59
C GLN A 99 7.63 -6.32 14.96
N ALA A 100 6.96 -5.45 15.71
CA ALA A 100 5.59 -5.68 16.17
C ALA A 100 4.62 -6.04 15.04
N TYR A 101 4.75 -5.43 13.84
CA TYR A 101 3.90 -5.75 12.69
C TYR A 101 4.10 -7.16 12.11
N ASP A 102 5.19 -7.83 12.45
CA ASP A 102 5.41 -9.25 12.09
C ASP A 102 4.50 -10.20 12.88
N PHE A 103 3.91 -9.72 13.97
CA PHE A 103 3.13 -10.49 14.96
C PHE A 103 1.68 -10.02 15.09
N ILE A 104 1.06 -9.52 14.01
CA ILE A 104 -0.36 -9.13 14.02
C ILE A 104 -1.22 -10.36 14.32
N ASP A 105 -1.99 -10.32 15.40
CA ASP A 105 -2.74 -11.45 15.94
C ASP A 105 -4.24 -11.33 15.60
N PHE A 106 -4.77 -12.32 14.88
CA PHE A 106 -6.17 -12.38 14.49
C PHE A 106 -7.13 -12.41 15.68
N SER A 107 -6.76 -13.08 16.77
CA SER A 107 -7.63 -13.22 17.94
C SER A 107 -8.07 -11.85 18.50
N ARG A 108 -7.18 -10.86 18.44
CA ARG A 108 -7.42 -9.49 18.94
C ARG A 108 -8.39 -8.66 18.08
N ILE A 109 -8.60 -9.05 16.82
CA ILE A 109 -9.47 -8.32 15.88
C ILE A 109 -10.64 -9.16 15.39
N LYS A 110 -10.73 -10.43 15.79
CA LYS A 110 -11.73 -11.41 15.32
C LYS A 110 -13.14 -10.81 15.30
N ASN A 111 -13.60 -10.31 16.43
CA ASN A 111 -14.96 -9.75 16.57
C ASN A 111 -15.19 -8.50 15.71
N LEU A 112 -14.13 -7.76 15.37
CA LEU A 112 -14.19 -6.56 14.53
C LEU A 112 -14.25 -6.91 13.04
N VAL A 113 -13.68 -8.06 12.67
CA VAL A 113 -13.63 -8.56 11.28
C VAL A 113 -14.85 -9.39 10.94
N GLU A 114 -15.24 -10.36 11.79
CA GLU A 114 -16.32 -11.31 11.48
C GLU A 114 -17.72 -10.66 11.44
N ASN A 115 -17.93 -9.57 12.16
CA ASN A 115 -19.23 -8.90 12.25
C ASN A 115 -19.39 -7.71 11.29
N LYS A 116 -18.49 -7.56 10.33
CA LYS A 116 -18.53 -6.44 9.37
C LYS A 116 -18.26 -6.92 7.95
N SER A 117 -18.92 -6.26 7.00
CA SER A 117 -18.59 -6.40 5.59
C SER A 117 -17.58 -5.32 5.20
N TYR A 118 -16.51 -5.73 4.54
CA TYR A 118 -15.50 -4.86 3.97
C TYR A 118 -15.51 -5.05 2.44
N PRO A 119 -15.72 -3.98 1.67
CA PRO A 119 -15.78 -4.10 0.21
C PRO A 119 -14.41 -4.40 -0.40
N LEU A 120 -13.34 -3.98 0.27
CA LEU A 120 -11.97 -4.10 -0.21
C LEU A 120 -11.01 -4.31 0.97
N LEU A 121 -10.04 -5.20 0.76
CA LEU A 121 -8.87 -5.43 1.59
C LEU A 121 -7.63 -5.03 0.82
N TYR A 122 -6.84 -4.09 1.37
CA TYR A 122 -5.51 -3.74 0.86
C TYR A 122 -4.42 -4.36 1.72
N HIS A 123 -3.37 -4.87 1.09
CA HIS A 123 -2.12 -5.23 1.75
C HIS A 123 -0.92 -5.18 0.80
N GLY A 124 0.27 -5.04 1.37
CA GLY A 124 1.55 -5.25 0.71
C GLY A 124 2.14 -6.62 1.01
N THR A 125 3.45 -6.79 0.73
CA THR A 125 4.15 -8.07 0.99
C THR A 125 5.00 -8.05 2.25
N LEU A 126 5.46 -6.90 2.75
CA LEU A 126 6.40 -6.82 3.86
C LEU A 126 5.83 -7.37 5.18
N ALA A 127 4.64 -6.94 5.59
CA ALA A 127 4.06 -7.36 6.87
C ALA A 127 3.73 -8.86 6.93
N ILE A 128 3.69 -9.54 5.79
CA ILE A 128 3.39 -10.98 5.70
C ILE A 128 4.66 -11.85 5.55
N ARG A 129 5.84 -11.27 5.69
CA ARG A 129 7.11 -12.01 5.74
C ARG A 129 7.13 -13.02 6.88
N ASN A 130 6.56 -12.66 8.04
CA ASN A 130 6.41 -13.53 9.18
C ASN A 130 5.10 -14.34 9.11
N GLU A 131 5.16 -15.59 9.51
CA GLU A 131 4.06 -16.54 9.43
C GLU A 131 2.84 -16.09 10.26
N ILE A 132 3.03 -15.46 11.42
CA ILE A 132 1.93 -15.03 12.31
C ILE A 132 1.05 -13.99 11.61
N SER A 133 1.64 -12.92 11.09
CA SER A 133 0.90 -11.90 10.34
C SER A 133 0.34 -12.45 9.03
N ARG A 134 1.06 -13.36 8.35
CA ARG A 134 0.59 -14.04 7.14
C ARG A 134 -0.66 -14.87 7.41
N ASN A 135 -0.68 -15.65 8.50
CA ASN A 135 -1.85 -16.42 8.91
C ASN A 135 -3.02 -15.51 9.30
N THR A 136 -2.75 -14.38 9.96
CA THR A 136 -3.78 -13.38 10.27
C THR A 136 -4.40 -12.81 8.98
N LEU A 137 -3.59 -12.44 7.99
CA LEU A 137 -4.10 -11.99 6.69
C LEU A 137 -4.96 -13.06 6.01
N LYS A 138 -4.50 -14.34 6.01
CA LYS A 138 -5.27 -15.47 5.47
C LYS A 138 -6.64 -15.58 6.13
N MET A 139 -6.70 -15.49 7.46
CA MET A 139 -7.96 -15.52 8.20
C MET A 139 -8.88 -14.33 7.88
N ILE A 140 -8.32 -13.13 7.74
CA ILE A 140 -9.08 -11.95 7.33
C ILE A 140 -9.70 -12.18 5.94
N LYS A 141 -8.92 -12.64 4.95
CA LYS A 141 -9.42 -12.95 3.60
C LYS A 141 -10.60 -13.94 3.64
N GLN A 142 -10.45 -15.03 4.40
CA GLN A 142 -11.47 -16.07 4.54
C GLN A 142 -12.76 -15.58 5.22
N LYS A 143 -12.62 -14.75 6.26
CA LYS A 143 -13.76 -14.29 7.07
C LYS A 143 -14.53 -13.14 6.45
N THR A 144 -13.86 -12.28 5.70
CA THR A 144 -14.52 -11.11 5.10
C THR A 144 -15.04 -11.35 3.70
N GLY A 145 -14.40 -12.24 2.93
CA GLY A 145 -14.65 -12.37 1.50
C GLY A 145 -14.41 -11.07 0.72
N ALA A 146 -13.67 -10.13 1.30
CA ALA A 146 -13.38 -8.84 0.68
C ALA A 146 -12.54 -9.02 -0.59
N LYS A 147 -12.82 -8.23 -1.62
CA LYS A 147 -11.95 -8.15 -2.79
C LYS A 147 -10.58 -7.60 -2.40
N VAL A 148 -9.52 -8.18 -2.94
CA VAL A 148 -8.14 -7.88 -2.55
C VAL A 148 -7.47 -6.94 -3.54
N PHE A 149 -6.97 -5.80 -3.03
CA PHE A 149 -6.02 -4.94 -3.71
C PHE A 149 -4.61 -5.22 -3.14
N LEU A 150 -3.77 -5.81 -3.96
CA LEU A 150 -2.38 -6.12 -3.64
C LEU A 150 -1.45 -5.06 -4.22
N ASP A 151 -0.70 -4.37 -3.36
CA ASP A 151 0.48 -3.59 -3.76
C ASP A 151 1.71 -4.48 -3.56
N ILE A 152 2.36 -4.91 -4.63
CA ILE A 152 3.47 -5.87 -4.54
C ILE A 152 4.55 -5.33 -3.62
N ASN A 153 5.07 -4.16 -3.90
CA ASN A 153 5.99 -3.39 -3.06
C ASN A 153 7.08 -4.26 -2.41
N ILE A 154 7.85 -4.97 -3.25
CA ILE A 154 8.89 -5.92 -2.85
C ILE A 154 9.97 -5.22 -2.03
N ARG A 155 10.42 -5.89 -0.97
CA ARG A 155 11.50 -5.44 -0.09
C ARG A 155 12.49 -6.57 0.16
N GLU A 156 13.71 -6.41 -0.33
CA GLU A 156 14.81 -7.34 -0.05
C GLU A 156 15.19 -7.32 1.44
N PRO A 157 15.57 -8.47 2.00
CA PRO A 157 15.49 -9.83 1.46
C PRO A 157 14.16 -10.54 1.82
N TRP A 158 13.08 -9.78 2.11
CA TRP A 158 11.88 -10.22 2.81
C TRP A 158 10.77 -10.76 1.90
N TRP A 159 11.11 -11.33 0.76
CA TRP A 159 10.16 -11.91 -0.17
C TRP A 159 10.62 -13.29 -0.70
N SER A 160 9.71 -14.02 -1.33
CA SER A 160 10.01 -15.22 -2.10
C SER A 160 9.06 -15.35 -3.28
N SER A 161 9.48 -16.07 -4.32
CA SER A 161 8.65 -16.36 -5.50
C SER A 161 7.34 -17.04 -5.11
N GLU A 162 7.38 -17.98 -4.16
CA GLU A 162 6.20 -18.66 -3.64
C GLU A 162 5.23 -17.67 -2.97
N LEU A 163 5.74 -16.80 -2.08
CA LEU A 163 4.93 -15.82 -1.39
C LEU A 163 4.25 -14.88 -2.38
N VAL A 164 4.99 -14.34 -3.35
CA VAL A 164 4.47 -13.43 -4.37
C VAL A 164 3.40 -14.13 -5.19
N THR A 165 3.66 -15.35 -5.69
CA THR A 165 2.70 -16.13 -6.49
C THR A 165 1.40 -16.40 -5.73
N LEU A 166 1.48 -16.78 -4.44
CA LEU A 166 0.30 -17.01 -3.60
C LEU A 166 -0.53 -15.74 -3.40
N GLN A 167 0.12 -14.59 -3.24
CA GLN A 167 -0.60 -13.33 -3.08
C GLN A 167 -1.25 -12.86 -4.40
N LEU A 168 -0.57 -13.00 -5.53
CA LEU A 168 -1.10 -12.71 -6.84
C LEU A 168 -2.35 -13.55 -7.16
N ALA A 169 -2.27 -14.87 -6.89
CA ALA A 169 -3.40 -15.79 -7.11
C ALA A 169 -4.64 -15.47 -6.25
N ALA A 170 -4.46 -14.74 -5.14
CA ALA A 170 -5.54 -14.35 -4.24
C ALA A 170 -6.00 -12.90 -4.43
N ALA A 171 -5.45 -12.16 -5.40
CA ALA A 171 -5.74 -10.75 -5.64
C ALA A 171 -6.84 -10.57 -6.70
N ASN A 172 -7.59 -9.46 -6.58
CA ASN A 172 -8.50 -8.99 -7.63
C ASN A 172 -7.85 -7.85 -8.42
N TRP A 173 -7.14 -6.99 -7.74
CA TRP A 173 -6.43 -5.85 -8.31
C TRP A 173 -5.00 -5.86 -7.81
N VAL A 174 -4.08 -5.61 -8.70
CA VAL A 174 -2.65 -5.59 -8.38
C VAL A 174 -2.06 -4.27 -8.84
N LYS A 175 -1.18 -3.72 -8.01
CA LYS A 175 -0.27 -2.64 -8.40
C LYS A 175 1.18 -3.12 -8.25
N CYS A 176 1.99 -2.83 -9.25
CA CYS A 176 3.44 -3.01 -9.21
C CYS A 176 4.14 -1.87 -9.96
N ASN A 177 5.46 -1.77 -9.82
CA ASN A 177 6.28 -0.97 -10.71
C ASN A 177 6.81 -1.82 -11.90
N ALA A 178 7.54 -1.19 -12.83
CA ALA A 178 8.04 -1.88 -14.02
C ALA A 178 9.05 -3.01 -13.69
N ASP A 179 9.85 -2.85 -12.65
CA ASP A 179 10.86 -3.86 -12.27
C ASP A 179 10.20 -5.01 -11.53
N GLU A 180 9.22 -4.74 -10.68
CA GLU A 180 8.37 -5.76 -10.05
C GLU A 180 7.57 -6.55 -11.10
N LEU A 181 7.07 -5.88 -12.17
CA LEU A 181 6.40 -6.58 -13.28
C LEU A 181 7.34 -7.58 -13.97
N LYS A 182 8.58 -7.18 -14.24
CA LYS A 182 9.60 -8.07 -14.84
C LYS A 182 9.90 -9.26 -13.92
N LEU A 183 10.06 -9.00 -12.62
CA LEU A 183 10.28 -10.05 -11.64
C LEU A 183 9.10 -11.03 -11.57
N ILE A 184 7.86 -10.55 -11.60
CA ILE A 184 6.67 -11.41 -11.66
C ILE A 184 6.68 -12.25 -12.95
N ALA A 185 7.12 -11.66 -14.06
CA ALA A 185 7.24 -12.37 -15.31
C ALA A 185 8.28 -13.50 -15.27
N GLU A 186 9.44 -13.26 -14.65
CA GLU A 186 10.46 -14.28 -14.41
C GLU A 186 9.90 -15.43 -13.54
N ILE A 187 9.21 -15.10 -12.44
CA ILE A 187 8.58 -16.08 -11.54
C ILE A 187 7.55 -16.95 -12.29
N THR A 188 6.81 -16.38 -13.23
CA THR A 188 5.75 -17.09 -13.97
C THR A 188 6.23 -17.73 -15.27
N GLY A 189 7.51 -17.59 -15.62
CA GLY A 189 8.06 -18.03 -16.91
C GLY A 189 7.49 -17.27 -18.11
N SER A 190 6.95 -16.08 -17.88
CA SER A 190 6.43 -15.20 -18.94
C SER A 190 7.55 -14.34 -19.52
N SER A 191 7.52 -14.09 -20.82
CA SER A 191 8.47 -13.22 -21.48
C SER A 191 7.77 -12.33 -22.49
N ASP A 192 8.15 -11.08 -22.52
CA ASP A 192 7.82 -10.12 -23.58
C ASP A 192 8.70 -8.88 -23.45
N GLU A 193 9.12 -8.30 -24.57
CA GLU A 193 9.87 -7.04 -24.58
C GLU A 193 8.96 -5.83 -24.29
N ASN A 194 7.66 -5.96 -24.59
CA ASN A 194 6.67 -4.93 -24.38
C ASN A 194 6.00 -5.09 -23.01
N LEU A 195 6.19 -4.11 -22.12
CA LEU A 195 5.59 -4.12 -20.77
C LEU A 195 4.05 -4.22 -20.78
N TYR A 196 3.37 -3.75 -21.82
CA TYR A 196 1.90 -3.83 -21.91
C TYR A 196 1.43 -5.27 -22.18
N GLU A 197 2.11 -5.94 -23.12
CA GLU A 197 1.83 -7.35 -23.43
C GLU A 197 2.19 -8.25 -22.24
N LEU A 198 3.30 -7.94 -21.58
CA LEU A 198 3.72 -8.64 -20.37
C LEU A 198 2.66 -8.50 -19.26
N ALA A 199 2.18 -7.28 -19.03
CA ALA A 199 1.15 -7.01 -18.03
C ALA A 199 -0.18 -7.70 -18.39
N ALA A 200 -0.56 -7.76 -19.67
CA ALA A 200 -1.76 -8.47 -20.13
C ALA A 200 -1.66 -9.98 -19.85
N LYS A 201 -0.49 -10.60 -20.12
CA LYS A 201 -0.24 -12.01 -19.81
C LYS A 201 -0.38 -12.27 -18.30
N ILE A 202 0.25 -11.43 -17.45
CA ILE A 202 0.16 -11.57 -15.98
C ILE A 202 -1.28 -11.37 -15.49
N CYS A 203 -1.98 -10.36 -16.00
CA CYS A 203 -3.39 -10.12 -15.68
C CYS A 203 -4.26 -11.37 -15.96
N LYS A 204 -4.02 -12.01 -17.10
CA LYS A 204 -4.72 -13.24 -17.51
C LYS A 204 -4.33 -14.47 -16.67
N ILE A 205 -3.02 -14.68 -16.39
CA ILE A 205 -2.54 -15.82 -15.59
C ILE A 205 -3.20 -15.83 -14.21
N PHE A 206 -3.29 -14.67 -13.57
CA PHE A 206 -3.87 -14.57 -12.23
C PHE A 206 -5.34 -14.15 -12.21
N SER A 207 -5.99 -14.05 -13.36
CA SER A 207 -7.42 -13.67 -13.51
C SER A 207 -7.75 -12.36 -12.77
N LEU A 208 -6.86 -11.36 -12.87
CA LEU A 208 -7.02 -10.06 -12.21
C LEU A 208 -8.16 -9.27 -12.89
N ASP A 209 -8.95 -8.52 -12.11
CA ASP A 209 -9.89 -7.55 -12.67
C ASP A 209 -9.12 -6.44 -13.43
N PHE A 210 -7.96 -6.01 -12.89
CA PHE A 210 -6.95 -5.23 -13.60
C PHE A 210 -5.57 -5.26 -12.89
N LEU A 211 -4.55 -4.91 -13.66
CA LEU A 211 -3.17 -4.70 -13.21
C LEU A 211 -2.74 -3.25 -13.48
N ILE A 212 -2.27 -2.56 -12.46
CA ILE A 212 -1.65 -1.23 -12.54
C ILE A 212 -0.14 -1.38 -12.58
N VAL A 213 0.51 -0.72 -13.53
CA VAL A 213 1.98 -0.66 -13.60
C VAL A 213 2.43 0.80 -13.56
N THR A 214 3.19 1.15 -12.53
CA THR A 214 3.80 2.48 -12.40
C THR A 214 5.17 2.53 -13.07
N LEU A 215 5.47 3.66 -13.74
CA LEU A 215 6.66 3.86 -14.57
C LEU A 215 7.50 5.06 -14.11
N GLY A 216 7.36 5.45 -12.82
CA GLY A 216 8.02 6.65 -12.27
C GLY A 216 7.55 7.93 -12.96
N GLU A 217 8.47 8.75 -13.40
CA GLU A 217 8.19 10.02 -14.11
C GLU A 217 7.43 9.84 -15.44
N ARG A 218 7.51 8.65 -16.03
CA ARG A 218 6.76 8.31 -17.25
C ARG A 218 5.28 8.04 -17.01
N GLY A 219 4.83 8.07 -15.75
CA GLY A 219 3.43 7.88 -15.35
C GLY A 219 3.08 6.45 -15.02
N ALA A 220 1.94 5.98 -15.51
CA ALA A 220 1.44 4.65 -15.23
C ALA A 220 0.46 4.17 -16.31
N PHE A 221 0.17 2.87 -16.31
CA PHE A 221 -0.91 2.30 -17.11
C PHE A 221 -1.71 1.27 -16.31
N ILE A 222 -2.94 1.03 -16.78
CA ILE A 222 -3.81 -0.06 -16.34
C ILE A 222 -4.10 -0.94 -17.53
N ILE A 223 -3.97 -2.25 -17.35
CA ILE A 223 -4.50 -3.27 -18.24
C ILE A 223 -5.57 -4.05 -17.48
N ASP A 224 -6.76 -4.20 -18.04
CA ASP A 224 -7.83 -4.93 -17.39
C ASP A 224 -8.00 -6.36 -17.98
N LYS A 225 -8.90 -7.13 -17.38
CA LYS A 225 -9.19 -8.52 -17.79
C LYS A 225 -9.70 -8.66 -19.24
N ASN A 226 -10.13 -7.57 -19.85
CA ASN A 226 -10.56 -7.52 -21.26
C ASN A 226 -9.42 -6.99 -22.15
N GLU A 227 -8.19 -6.93 -21.63
CA GLU A 227 -7.01 -6.40 -22.30
C GLU A 227 -7.13 -4.91 -22.71
N GLN A 228 -8.09 -4.18 -22.10
CA GLN A 228 -8.24 -2.76 -22.33
C GLN A 228 -7.10 -2.00 -21.65
N LEU A 229 -6.33 -1.26 -22.44
CA LEU A 229 -5.18 -0.48 -21.98
C LEU A 229 -5.56 0.99 -21.79
N ASN A 230 -5.35 1.48 -20.55
CA ASN A 230 -5.44 2.89 -20.19
C ASN A 230 -4.04 3.40 -19.82
N LYS A 231 -3.69 4.63 -20.20
CA LYS A 231 -2.38 5.26 -19.92
C LYS A 231 -2.56 6.66 -19.39
N SER A 232 -1.70 7.05 -18.44
CA SER A 232 -1.63 8.43 -17.97
C SER A 232 -0.18 8.83 -17.68
N ARG A 233 0.14 10.10 -17.92
CA ARG A 233 1.44 10.69 -17.60
C ARG A 233 1.23 11.85 -16.63
N PRO A 234 2.12 12.02 -15.64
CA PRO A 234 2.05 13.18 -14.75
C PRO A 234 2.35 14.46 -15.55
N ARG A 235 1.79 15.57 -15.09
CA ARG A 235 2.34 16.87 -15.45
C ARG A 235 3.71 17.01 -14.81
N PRO A 236 4.67 17.71 -15.44
CA PRO A 236 5.98 17.94 -14.83
C PRO A 236 5.83 18.52 -13.42
N VAL A 237 6.52 17.91 -12.45
CA VAL A 237 6.56 18.42 -11.08
C VAL A 237 7.56 19.57 -11.06
N ALA A 238 7.09 20.79 -10.80
CA ALA A 238 7.94 21.98 -10.80
C ALA A 238 9.06 21.93 -9.74
N ASN A 239 8.77 21.33 -8.58
CA ASN A 239 9.72 21.17 -7.47
C ASN A 239 9.63 19.73 -6.96
N LEU A 240 10.54 18.88 -7.40
CA LEU A 240 10.70 17.54 -6.84
C LEU A 240 11.43 17.65 -5.51
N VAL A 241 10.78 17.23 -4.41
CA VAL A 241 11.32 17.26 -3.06
C VAL A 241 11.69 15.87 -2.57
N ASP A 242 10.76 14.91 -2.72
CA ASP A 242 10.90 13.53 -2.23
C ASP A 242 9.96 12.62 -3.04
N THR A 243 10.41 11.42 -3.36
CA THR A 243 9.57 10.43 -4.07
C THR A 243 8.94 9.40 -3.13
N VAL A 244 9.31 9.42 -1.85
CA VAL A 244 8.78 8.51 -0.84
C VAL A 244 7.28 8.73 -0.64
N GLY A 245 6.52 7.64 -0.63
CA GLY A 245 5.07 7.67 -0.45
C GLY A 245 4.24 8.01 -1.70
N ALA A 246 4.87 8.38 -2.83
CA ALA A 246 4.14 8.63 -4.07
C ALA A 246 3.34 7.40 -4.55
N GLY A 247 3.96 6.20 -4.44
CA GLY A 247 3.30 4.92 -4.70
C GLY A 247 2.13 4.64 -3.78
N ASP A 248 2.24 5.01 -2.51
CA ASP A 248 1.19 4.81 -1.50
C ASP A 248 0.01 5.76 -1.73
N GLY A 249 0.30 7.03 -2.07
CA GLY A 249 -0.70 8.00 -2.50
C GLY A 249 -1.43 7.55 -3.75
N PHE A 250 -0.70 7.00 -4.73
CA PHE A 250 -1.29 6.39 -5.92
C PHE A 250 -2.25 5.25 -5.56
N SER A 251 -1.83 4.33 -4.69
CA SER A 251 -2.66 3.21 -4.23
C SER A 251 -3.91 3.69 -3.50
N ALA A 252 -3.80 4.70 -2.65
CA ALA A 252 -4.94 5.27 -1.93
C ALA A 252 -6.00 5.85 -2.86
N VAL A 253 -5.59 6.64 -3.89
CA VAL A 253 -6.51 7.20 -4.88
C VAL A 253 -7.12 6.09 -5.75
N SER A 254 -6.35 5.06 -6.10
CA SER A 254 -6.86 3.90 -6.85
C SER A 254 -7.95 3.17 -6.06
N ILE A 255 -7.72 2.90 -4.78
CA ILE A 255 -8.70 2.29 -3.87
C ILE A 255 -9.96 3.17 -3.74
N PHE A 256 -9.77 4.49 -3.57
CA PHE A 256 -10.87 5.43 -3.52
C PHE A 256 -11.72 5.38 -4.79
N GLY A 257 -11.08 5.38 -5.97
CA GLY A 257 -11.75 5.30 -7.26
C GLY A 257 -12.52 3.99 -7.44
N ILE A 258 -11.92 2.83 -7.08
CA ILE A 258 -12.59 1.52 -7.10
C ILE A 258 -13.86 1.54 -6.25
N LEU A 259 -13.77 2.05 -5.02
CA LEU A 259 -14.90 2.10 -4.09
C LEU A 259 -16.00 3.08 -4.51
N ASN A 260 -15.68 4.04 -5.37
CA ASN A 260 -16.62 4.99 -5.96
C ASN A 260 -17.01 4.63 -7.41
N ASN A 261 -16.64 3.43 -7.88
CA ASN A 261 -16.95 2.91 -9.23
C ASN A 261 -16.47 3.83 -10.37
N TRP A 262 -15.29 4.45 -10.22
CA TRP A 262 -14.71 5.24 -11.29
C TRP A 262 -14.24 4.35 -12.44
N GLN A 263 -14.27 4.89 -13.66
CA GLN A 263 -13.66 4.24 -14.81
C GLN A 263 -12.13 4.16 -14.65
N ASN A 264 -11.49 3.12 -15.19
CA ASN A 264 -10.05 2.89 -15.07
C ASN A 264 -9.21 4.09 -15.50
N GLN A 265 -9.62 4.80 -16.58
CA GLN A 265 -8.93 6.00 -17.05
C GLN A 265 -8.96 7.12 -15.98
N VAL A 266 -10.11 7.33 -15.33
CA VAL A 266 -10.27 8.35 -14.26
C VAL A 266 -9.45 7.98 -13.03
N ILE A 267 -9.47 6.70 -12.62
CA ILE A 267 -8.63 6.20 -11.52
C ILE A 267 -7.18 6.55 -11.82
N LEU A 268 -6.70 6.19 -13.00
CA LEU A 268 -5.31 6.34 -13.41
C LEU A 268 -4.87 7.81 -13.44
N GLU A 269 -5.65 8.68 -14.08
CA GLU A 269 -5.33 10.11 -14.19
C GLU A 269 -5.21 10.78 -12.82
N ARG A 270 -6.14 10.49 -11.92
CA ARG A 270 -6.15 11.07 -10.57
C ARG A 270 -5.07 10.48 -9.67
N ALA A 271 -4.82 9.18 -9.77
CA ALA A 271 -3.75 8.54 -9.00
C ALA A 271 -2.37 9.08 -9.42
N VAL A 272 -2.13 9.25 -10.72
CA VAL A 272 -0.89 9.85 -11.26
C VAL A 272 -0.76 11.31 -10.82
N GLU A 273 -1.83 12.10 -10.89
CA GLU A 273 -1.82 13.51 -10.45
C GLU A 273 -1.54 13.61 -8.94
N PHE A 274 -2.14 12.76 -8.12
CA PHE A 274 -1.92 12.78 -6.68
C PHE A 274 -0.52 12.31 -6.30
N ALA A 275 -0.01 11.25 -6.93
CA ALA A 275 1.36 10.78 -6.73
C ALA A 275 2.39 11.88 -7.06
N ALA A 276 2.18 12.61 -8.17
CA ALA A 276 3.03 13.75 -8.54
C ALA A 276 3.01 14.87 -7.48
N LYS A 277 1.88 15.11 -6.82
CA LYS A 277 1.79 16.09 -5.71
C LYS A 277 2.54 15.62 -4.47
N ILE A 278 2.46 14.32 -4.15
CA ILE A 278 3.24 13.77 -3.03
C ILE A 278 4.73 13.97 -3.27
N CYS A 279 5.21 13.84 -4.51
CA CYS A 279 6.61 14.13 -4.84
C CYS A 279 7.04 15.59 -4.58
N GLY A 280 6.12 16.51 -4.43
CA GLY A 280 6.38 17.93 -4.13
C GLY A 280 6.48 18.26 -2.63
N ILE A 281 6.34 17.27 -1.74
CA ILE A 281 6.40 17.45 -0.30
C ILE A 281 7.49 16.57 0.33
N ARG A 282 7.86 16.88 1.56
CA ARG A 282 8.78 16.04 2.34
C ARG A 282 8.02 14.98 3.12
N GLY A 283 8.37 13.70 2.90
CA GLY A 283 7.74 12.55 3.54
C GLY A 283 6.45 12.09 2.87
N ALA A 284 5.93 10.95 3.31
CA ALA A 284 4.89 10.19 2.62
C ALA A 284 3.45 10.62 2.95
N THR A 285 3.22 11.46 3.96
CA THR A 285 1.87 11.75 4.48
C THR A 285 1.62 13.25 4.62
N LEU A 286 0.43 13.69 4.23
CA LEU A 286 -0.04 15.07 4.31
C LEU A 286 -0.99 15.26 5.48
N ASN A 287 -0.88 16.38 6.21
CA ASN A 287 -1.75 16.74 7.32
C ASN A 287 -2.77 17.84 6.94
N ASP A 288 -2.86 18.18 5.66
CA ASP A 288 -3.75 19.24 5.16
C ASP A 288 -4.89 18.64 4.34
N HIS A 289 -6.12 18.75 4.82
CA HIS A 289 -7.32 18.27 4.13
C HIS A 289 -7.54 18.94 2.76
N ASN A 290 -7.11 20.19 2.58
CA ASN A 290 -7.25 20.89 1.31
C ASN A 290 -6.53 20.17 0.15
N TYR A 291 -5.48 19.42 0.46
CA TYR A 291 -4.78 18.63 -0.56
C TYR A 291 -5.66 17.54 -1.18
N TYR A 292 -6.55 16.96 -0.37
CA TYR A 292 -7.46 15.89 -0.82
C TYR A 292 -8.68 16.43 -1.56
N ASP A 293 -9.08 17.68 -1.30
CA ASP A 293 -10.21 18.34 -1.97
C ASP A 293 -10.09 18.35 -3.49
N LEU A 294 -8.85 18.43 -4.02
CA LEU A 294 -8.61 18.42 -5.47
C LEU A 294 -8.98 17.09 -6.12
N ILE A 295 -8.88 15.99 -5.38
CA ILE A 295 -9.31 14.66 -5.84
C ILE A 295 -10.83 14.54 -5.75
N LEU A 296 -11.44 15.14 -4.72
CA LEU A 296 -12.88 15.06 -4.46
C LEU A 296 -13.72 15.95 -5.37
N ARG A 297 -13.25 17.18 -5.68
CA ARG A 297 -14.02 18.18 -6.45
C ARG A 297 -14.17 17.89 -7.95
N ARG A 298 -13.43 16.91 -8.49
CA ARG A 298 -13.48 16.53 -9.91
C ARG A 298 -14.16 15.17 -10.14
N ALA A 299 -14.91 14.69 -9.12
CA ALA A 299 -15.64 13.41 -9.17
C ALA A 299 -17.03 13.59 -9.81
#